data_310e082eb0f1ac24653a674b27184250
#
_entry.id   310e082eb0f1ac24653a674b27184250
#
_cell.length_a   1.000
_cell.length_b   1.000
_cell.length_c   1.000
_cell.angle_alpha   90.00
_cell.angle_beta   90.00
_cell.angle_gamma   90.00
#
_symmetry.space_group_name_H-M   'P 1'
#
loop_
_entity.id
_entity.type
_entity.pdbx_description
1 polymer ?
#
loop_
_entity_poly.entity_id
_entity_poly.type
_entity_poly.pdbx_seq_one_letter_code
_entity_poly.pdbx_strand_id
1 'polypeptide(L)'
;MLVPGFGAHPMRMRGLARALEGAGHRVSDWGMGWNLGADEDRFARLCERVDAMARKEREPLTLVGWSLGGLYAREVAKIMPENVVMVVTMGTPFSGDRRANNAWRAYQAVTGHTVDHPPVGEDLAEKPPVPTVALWSPRDGIVAPRSACGWPGERDRAIAVRCTHLGFAGHPDVTRAVAALLTEG
;
A
#
# COMPACT_ATOMS: atom_id res chain seq x y z
N MET A 1 -4.55 5.78 7.16
CA MET A 1 -3.47 6.57 6.50
C MET A 1 -3.30 6.11 5.05
N LEU A 2 -3.13 7.03 4.09
CA LEU A 2 -2.88 6.73 2.68
C LEU A 2 -1.39 6.84 2.36
N VAL A 3 -0.81 5.80 1.76
CA VAL A 3 0.61 5.73 1.39
C VAL A 3 0.74 5.67 -0.14
N PRO A 4 1.34 6.69 -0.78
CA PRO A 4 1.37 6.79 -2.25
C PRO A 4 2.37 5.82 -2.88
N GLY A 5 2.15 5.50 -4.16
CA GLY A 5 3.07 4.72 -4.98
C GLY A 5 4.36 5.46 -5.33
N PHE A 6 5.31 4.72 -5.93
CA PHE A 6 6.57 5.29 -6.40
C PHE A 6 6.33 6.44 -7.41
N GLY A 7 7.11 7.51 -7.30
CA GLY A 7 6.99 8.69 -8.14
C GLY A 7 5.67 9.46 -7.97
N ALA A 8 4.93 9.21 -6.88
CA ALA A 8 3.67 9.88 -6.63
C ALA A 8 3.72 10.79 -5.39
N HIS A 9 3.05 11.91 -5.51
CA HIS A 9 2.73 12.80 -4.38
C HIS A 9 1.37 12.41 -3.79
N PRO A 10 1.10 12.57 -2.48
CA PRO A 10 -0.20 12.29 -1.86
C PRO A 10 -1.40 12.92 -2.57
N MET A 11 -1.20 14.06 -3.22
CA MET A 11 -2.21 14.72 -4.05
C MET A 11 -2.84 13.81 -5.12
N ARG A 12 -2.14 12.79 -5.59
CA ARG A 12 -2.69 11.80 -6.54
C ARG A 12 -3.81 10.98 -5.94
N MET A 13 -3.76 10.74 -4.62
CA MET A 13 -4.77 9.98 -3.89
C MET A 13 -5.87 10.88 -3.28
N ARG A 14 -5.85 12.19 -3.57
CA ARG A 14 -6.82 13.15 -3.02
C ARG A 14 -8.28 12.79 -3.34
N GLY A 15 -8.54 12.19 -4.49
CA GLY A 15 -9.88 11.73 -4.87
C GLY A 15 -10.39 10.63 -3.94
N LEU A 16 -9.53 9.65 -3.67
CA LEU A 16 -9.81 8.59 -2.69
C LEU A 16 -9.98 9.17 -1.29
N ALA A 17 -9.06 10.04 -0.86
CA ALA A 17 -9.14 10.67 0.46
C ALA A 17 -10.48 11.37 0.68
N ARG A 18 -10.91 12.25 -0.23
CA ARG A 18 -12.19 12.96 -0.14
C ARG A 18 -13.41 12.04 -0.10
N ALA A 19 -13.37 10.95 -0.86
CA ALA A 19 -14.47 10.00 -0.86
C ALA A 19 -14.59 9.24 0.46
N LEU A 20 -13.44 8.87 1.06
CA LEU A 20 -13.41 8.25 2.39
C LEU A 20 -13.84 9.24 3.48
N GLU A 21 -13.38 10.49 3.42
CA GLU A 21 -13.83 11.57 4.34
C GLU A 21 -15.34 11.79 4.21
N GLY A 22 -15.86 11.81 2.97
CA GLY A 22 -17.30 11.90 2.72
C GLY A 22 -18.11 10.71 3.24
N ALA A 23 -17.48 9.56 3.42
CA ALA A 23 -18.04 8.37 4.06
C ALA A 23 -17.86 8.37 5.60
N GLY A 24 -17.32 9.44 6.18
CA GLY A 24 -17.18 9.61 7.62
C GLY A 24 -15.86 9.14 8.22
N HIS A 25 -14.89 8.72 7.39
CA HIS A 25 -13.58 8.28 7.88
C HIS A 25 -12.62 9.45 8.08
N ARG A 26 -11.77 9.37 9.10
CA ARG A 26 -10.64 10.28 9.26
C ARG A 26 -9.49 9.83 8.36
N VAL A 27 -9.08 10.69 7.43
CA VAL A 27 -8.03 10.36 6.45
C VAL A 27 -6.78 11.22 6.69
N SER A 28 -5.63 10.59 6.69
CA SER A 28 -4.33 11.25 6.70
C SER A 28 -3.49 10.71 5.55
N ASP A 29 -2.61 11.53 5.02
CA ASP A 29 -1.53 11.06 4.16
C ASP A 29 -0.28 10.68 4.97
N TRP A 30 0.70 10.10 4.31
CA TRP A 30 1.94 9.63 4.93
C TRP A 30 2.87 10.77 5.41
N GLY A 31 2.61 12.03 5.03
CA GLY A 31 3.29 13.22 5.56
C GLY A 31 4.70 13.50 5.02
N MET A 32 5.17 12.78 3.99
CA MET A 32 6.55 12.90 3.50
C MET A 32 6.65 13.40 2.05
N GLY A 33 5.55 13.93 1.48
CA GLY A 33 5.53 14.45 0.12
C GLY A 33 5.72 13.37 -0.96
N TRP A 34 6.61 13.57 -1.91
CA TRP A 34 6.86 12.64 -3.00
C TRP A 34 7.46 11.31 -2.52
N ASN A 35 6.90 10.20 -2.97
CA ASN A 35 7.49 8.88 -2.75
C ASN A 35 8.54 8.59 -3.84
N LEU A 36 9.79 8.91 -3.55
CA LEU A 36 10.91 8.75 -4.50
C LEU A 36 11.63 7.41 -4.37
N GLY A 37 11.02 6.44 -3.71
CA GLY A 37 11.56 5.11 -3.56
C GLY A 37 11.82 4.71 -2.12
N ALA A 38 12.17 3.45 -1.92
CA ALA A 38 12.45 2.90 -0.62
C ALA A 38 13.91 3.23 -0.23
N ASP A 39 14.08 3.82 0.94
CA ASP A 39 15.32 3.93 1.68
C ASP A 39 15.04 3.73 3.18
N GLU A 40 16.05 3.36 3.93
CA GLU A 40 15.92 3.04 5.36
C GLU A 40 15.43 4.23 6.18
N ASP A 41 15.95 5.44 5.91
CA ASP A 41 15.55 6.65 6.62
C ASP A 41 14.08 6.99 6.38
N ARG A 42 13.62 6.83 5.13
CA ARG A 42 12.21 7.06 4.78
C ARG A 42 11.29 6.04 5.45
N PHE A 43 11.72 4.79 5.50
CA PHE A 43 10.95 3.75 6.17
C PHE A 43 10.88 4.00 7.68
N ALA A 44 12.00 4.33 8.33
CA ALA A 44 12.03 4.69 9.75
C ALA A 44 11.08 5.87 10.05
N ARG A 45 11.12 6.93 9.24
CA ARG A 45 10.20 8.08 9.37
C ARG A 45 8.73 7.71 9.18
N LEU A 46 8.44 6.72 8.32
CA LEU A 46 7.06 6.22 8.19
C LEU A 46 6.61 5.50 9.45
N CYS A 47 7.46 4.66 10.03
CA CYS A 47 7.19 3.99 11.31
C CYS A 47 6.92 5.01 12.42
N GLU A 48 7.79 6.02 12.58
CA GLU A 48 7.60 7.11 13.55
C GLU A 48 6.27 7.84 13.35
N ARG A 49 5.90 8.09 12.09
CA ARG A 49 4.63 8.76 11.78
C ARG A 49 3.41 7.89 12.10
N VAL A 50 3.47 6.58 11.80
CA VAL A 50 2.39 5.65 12.16
C VAL A 50 2.22 5.61 13.67
N ASP A 51 3.30 5.47 14.43
CA ASP A 51 3.29 5.48 15.89
C ASP A 51 2.71 6.79 16.46
N ALA A 52 3.21 7.93 15.98
CA ALA A 52 2.72 9.24 16.43
C ALA A 52 1.22 9.44 16.13
N MET A 53 0.74 8.96 14.98
CA MET A 53 -0.67 9.04 14.61
C MET A 53 -1.53 8.10 15.45
N ALA A 54 -1.12 6.85 15.66
CA ALA A 54 -1.84 5.89 16.49
C ALA A 54 -1.98 6.40 17.94
N ARG A 55 -0.90 6.96 18.50
CA ARG A 55 -0.95 7.61 19.83
C ARG A 55 -1.87 8.81 19.88
N LYS A 56 -1.82 9.69 18.85
CA LYS A 56 -2.68 10.87 18.78
C LYS A 56 -4.15 10.50 18.72
N GLU A 57 -4.49 9.55 17.87
CA GLU A 57 -5.88 9.10 17.67
C GLU A 57 -6.34 8.15 18.80
N ARG A 58 -5.40 7.59 19.59
CA ARG A 58 -5.62 6.57 20.63
C ARG A 58 -6.25 5.27 20.08
N GLU A 59 -5.97 4.97 18.83
CA GLU A 59 -6.45 3.79 18.14
C GLU A 59 -5.45 3.38 17.01
N PRO A 60 -5.31 2.09 16.70
CA PRO A 60 -4.50 1.64 15.59
C PRO A 60 -5.07 2.12 14.25
N LEU A 61 -4.22 2.22 13.23
CA LEU A 61 -4.55 2.81 11.93
C LEU A 61 -4.83 1.72 10.90
N THR A 62 -5.75 1.96 9.98
CA THR A 62 -5.76 1.25 8.69
C THR A 62 -4.75 1.92 7.75
N LEU A 63 -3.82 1.12 7.22
CA LEU A 63 -2.86 1.55 6.21
C LEU A 63 -3.36 1.14 4.81
N VAL A 64 -3.59 2.14 3.96
CA VAL A 64 -4.02 1.92 2.56
C VAL A 64 -2.88 2.34 1.65
N GLY A 65 -2.19 1.38 1.06
CA GLY A 65 -1.00 1.61 0.25
C GLY A 65 -1.19 1.30 -1.22
N TRP A 66 -0.82 2.23 -2.10
CA TRP A 66 -0.82 2.05 -3.54
C TRP A 66 0.56 1.66 -4.04
N SER A 67 0.67 0.56 -4.82
CA SER A 67 1.91 0.11 -5.44
C SER A 67 3.05 -0.05 -4.40
N LEU A 68 4.16 0.67 -4.52
CA LEU A 68 5.24 0.68 -3.52
C LEU A 68 4.74 1.06 -2.12
N GLY A 69 3.77 1.96 -2.03
CA GLY A 69 3.17 2.33 -0.75
C GLY A 69 2.48 1.16 -0.03
N GLY A 70 2.00 0.18 -0.78
CA GLY A 70 1.45 -1.05 -0.20
C GLY A 70 2.52 -1.99 0.36
N LEU A 71 3.72 -2.01 -0.23
CA LEU A 71 4.87 -2.72 0.36
C LEU A 71 5.24 -2.09 1.71
N TYR A 72 5.36 -0.76 1.76
CA TYR A 72 5.59 -0.05 3.02
C TYR A 72 4.54 -0.36 4.08
N ALA A 73 3.25 -0.32 3.70
CA ALA A 73 2.16 -0.61 4.62
C ALA A 73 2.25 -2.04 5.21
N ARG A 74 2.64 -3.03 4.39
CA ARG A 74 2.85 -4.41 4.85
C ARG A 74 4.02 -4.51 5.83
N GLU A 75 5.18 -3.91 5.49
CA GLU A 75 6.36 -3.97 6.34
C GLU A 75 6.17 -3.23 7.67
N VAL A 76 5.52 -2.07 7.67
CA VAL A 76 5.14 -1.37 8.91
C VAL A 76 4.26 -2.26 9.79
N ALA A 77 3.25 -2.93 9.21
CA ALA A 77 2.36 -3.79 9.98
C ALA A 77 3.03 -5.08 10.50
N LYS A 78 4.14 -5.53 9.90
CA LYS A 78 4.95 -6.62 10.46
C LYS A 78 5.75 -6.18 11.69
N ILE A 79 6.29 -4.95 11.67
CA ILE A 79 7.15 -4.41 12.73
C ILE A 79 6.33 -3.86 13.89
N MET A 80 5.17 -3.26 13.62
CA MET A 80 4.33 -2.52 14.58
C MET A 80 2.86 -2.95 14.48
N PRO A 81 2.56 -4.25 14.65
CA PRO A 81 1.18 -4.74 14.48
C PRO A 81 0.18 -4.10 15.47
N GLU A 82 0.64 -3.68 16.63
CA GLU A 82 -0.18 -3.00 17.64
C GLU A 82 -0.68 -1.62 17.19
N ASN A 83 0.01 -0.99 16.22
CA ASN A 83 -0.34 0.33 15.69
C ASN A 83 -1.17 0.24 14.39
N VAL A 84 -1.41 -0.98 13.89
CA VAL A 84 -2.09 -1.21 12.62
C VAL A 84 -3.26 -2.18 12.78
N VAL A 85 -4.49 -1.72 12.52
CA VAL A 85 -5.70 -2.57 12.58
C VAL A 85 -5.93 -3.35 11.30
N MET A 86 -5.50 -2.82 10.14
CA MET A 86 -5.68 -3.46 8.83
C MET A 86 -4.70 -2.89 7.80
N VAL A 87 -4.26 -3.73 6.89
CA VAL A 87 -3.54 -3.32 5.67
C VAL A 87 -4.40 -3.54 4.44
N VAL A 88 -4.54 -2.51 3.61
CA VAL A 88 -5.15 -2.59 2.28
C VAL A 88 -4.09 -2.25 1.23
N THR A 89 -3.71 -3.21 0.40
CA THR A 89 -2.79 -3.00 -0.71
C THR A 89 -3.56 -2.77 -2.01
N MET A 90 -3.09 -1.87 -2.86
CA MET A 90 -3.72 -1.52 -4.13
C MET A 90 -2.70 -1.62 -5.27
N GLY A 91 -2.82 -2.64 -6.12
CA GLY A 91 -1.88 -2.88 -7.22
C GLY A 91 -0.43 -3.04 -6.74
N THR A 92 -0.22 -3.66 -5.60
CA THR A 92 1.08 -3.80 -4.93
C THR A 92 1.73 -5.13 -5.29
N PRO A 93 2.98 -5.15 -5.81
CA PRO A 93 3.66 -6.38 -6.21
C PRO A 93 4.32 -7.08 -5.02
N PHE A 94 3.55 -7.66 -4.11
CA PHE A 94 4.08 -8.31 -2.90
C PHE A 94 4.31 -9.82 -3.07
N SER A 95 3.77 -10.45 -4.11
CA SER A 95 3.82 -11.91 -4.32
C SER A 95 4.56 -12.31 -5.58
N GLY A 96 5.19 -13.48 -5.55
CA GLY A 96 5.87 -14.08 -6.70
C GLY A 96 7.24 -13.49 -7.01
N ASP A 97 7.75 -13.77 -8.22
CA ASP A 97 9.05 -13.30 -8.67
C ASP A 97 9.08 -11.78 -8.84
N ARG A 98 9.93 -11.12 -8.07
CA ARG A 98 10.16 -9.66 -8.13
C ARG A 98 10.57 -9.19 -9.54
N ARG A 99 11.26 -10.04 -10.31
CA ARG A 99 11.71 -9.75 -11.68
C ARG A 99 10.60 -9.81 -12.71
N ALA A 100 9.47 -10.46 -12.40
CA ALA A 100 8.33 -10.58 -13.31
C ALA A 100 7.52 -9.28 -13.48
N ASN A 101 7.81 -8.25 -12.70
CA ASN A 101 7.06 -6.99 -12.71
C ASN A 101 7.81 -5.88 -13.45
N ASN A 102 7.15 -5.24 -14.42
CA ASN A 102 7.70 -4.03 -15.08
C ASN A 102 7.89 -2.87 -14.08
N ALA A 103 7.15 -2.85 -12.99
CA ALA A 103 7.29 -1.87 -11.92
C ALA A 103 8.70 -1.86 -11.30
N TRP A 104 9.34 -3.05 -11.14
CA TRP A 104 10.70 -3.14 -10.62
C TRP A 104 11.75 -2.59 -11.57
N ARG A 105 11.56 -2.77 -12.89
CA ARG A 105 12.47 -2.19 -13.88
C ARG A 105 12.45 -0.66 -13.83
N ALA A 106 11.26 -0.06 -13.69
CA ALA A 106 11.13 1.39 -13.53
C ALA A 106 11.72 1.86 -12.19
N TYR A 107 11.49 1.12 -11.12
CA TYR A 107 12.05 1.40 -9.79
C TYR A 107 13.59 1.35 -9.80
N GLN A 108 14.19 0.29 -10.36
CA GLN A 108 15.64 0.14 -10.48
C GLN A 108 16.29 1.25 -11.32
N ALA A 109 15.65 1.62 -12.44
CA ALA A 109 16.17 2.66 -13.33
C ALA A 109 16.28 4.05 -12.65
N VAL A 110 15.42 4.32 -11.66
CA VAL A 110 15.35 5.62 -10.98
C VAL A 110 16.09 5.62 -9.65
N THR A 111 16.07 4.52 -8.90
CA THR A 111 16.66 4.46 -7.55
C THR A 111 18.07 3.87 -7.51
N GLY A 112 18.48 3.16 -8.57
CA GLY A 112 19.75 2.42 -8.59
C GLY A 112 19.79 1.19 -7.67
N HIS A 113 18.72 0.91 -6.91
CA HIS A 113 18.64 -0.27 -6.05
C HIS A 113 18.35 -1.53 -6.86
N THR A 114 19.02 -2.62 -6.54
CA THR A 114 18.78 -3.91 -7.18
C THR A 114 17.54 -4.59 -6.59
N VAL A 115 16.87 -5.42 -7.41
CA VAL A 115 15.68 -6.21 -6.99
C VAL A 115 16.02 -7.20 -5.89
N ASP A 116 17.28 -7.65 -5.86
CA ASP A 116 17.74 -8.72 -4.98
C ASP A 116 17.97 -8.25 -3.53
N HIS A 117 18.13 -6.93 -3.32
CA HIS A 117 18.31 -6.33 -1.99
C HIS A 117 17.42 -5.09 -1.84
N PRO A 118 16.09 -5.26 -1.64
CA PRO A 118 15.23 -4.12 -1.36
C PRO A 118 15.61 -3.53 0.00
N PRO A 119 15.65 -2.21 0.15
CA PRO A 119 15.95 -1.58 1.44
C PRO A 119 14.83 -1.79 2.47
N VAL A 120 13.75 -2.47 2.11
CA VAL A 120 12.59 -2.73 2.98
C VAL A 120 12.09 -4.16 2.75
N GLY A 121 12.19 -5.01 3.81
CA GLY A 121 11.63 -6.35 3.87
C GLY A 121 12.38 -7.42 3.05
N GLU A 122 12.81 -8.49 3.69
CA GLU A 122 13.43 -9.65 3.03
C GLU A 122 12.38 -10.52 2.35
N ASP A 123 11.25 -10.78 2.99
CA ASP A 123 10.11 -11.54 2.46
C ASP A 123 8.86 -10.67 2.32
N LEU A 124 8.67 -10.07 1.14
CA LEU A 124 7.51 -9.24 0.85
C LEU A 124 6.20 -10.04 0.79
N ALA A 125 6.27 -11.34 0.54
CA ALA A 125 5.10 -12.21 0.44
C ALA A 125 4.57 -12.62 1.82
N GLU A 126 5.41 -12.63 2.86
CA GLU A 126 5.00 -12.92 4.22
C GLU A 126 3.84 -12.03 4.65
N LYS A 127 2.74 -12.66 5.10
CA LYS A 127 1.54 -11.94 5.53
C LYS A 127 1.80 -11.20 6.84
N PRO A 128 1.49 -9.89 6.93
CA PRO A 128 1.47 -9.20 8.22
C PRO A 128 0.53 -9.89 9.23
N PRO A 129 0.83 -9.82 10.54
CA PRO A 129 0.00 -10.47 11.58
C PRO A 129 -1.32 -9.73 11.86
N VAL A 130 -1.78 -8.92 10.92
CA VAL A 130 -3.03 -8.15 10.97
C VAL A 130 -3.89 -8.46 9.75
N PRO A 131 -5.20 -8.16 9.76
CA PRO A 131 -6.07 -8.27 8.60
C PRO A 131 -5.44 -7.59 7.37
N THR A 132 -5.28 -8.34 6.29
CA THR A 132 -4.60 -7.87 5.07
C THR A 132 -5.46 -8.16 3.85
N VAL A 133 -5.81 -7.10 3.12
CA VAL A 133 -6.65 -7.16 1.91
C VAL A 133 -5.88 -6.66 0.70
N ALA A 134 -5.90 -7.44 -0.38
CA ALA A 134 -5.25 -7.09 -1.63
C ALA A 134 -6.28 -6.68 -2.70
N LEU A 135 -6.25 -5.41 -3.12
CA LEU A 135 -6.96 -4.95 -4.31
C LEU A 135 -6.05 -5.11 -5.52
N TRP A 136 -6.54 -5.82 -6.52
CA TRP A 136 -5.81 -6.08 -7.76
C TRP A 136 -6.68 -5.87 -8.98
N SER A 137 -6.09 -5.68 -10.15
CA SER A 137 -6.83 -5.45 -11.39
C SER A 137 -6.27 -6.26 -12.55
N PRO A 138 -7.11 -6.94 -13.35
CA PRO A 138 -6.66 -7.57 -14.59
C PRO A 138 -6.25 -6.55 -15.66
N ARG A 139 -6.53 -5.26 -15.45
CA ARG A 139 -6.22 -4.14 -16.35
C ARG A 139 -5.09 -3.25 -15.83
N ASP A 140 -4.33 -3.70 -14.82
CA ASP A 140 -3.27 -2.90 -14.18
C ASP A 140 -2.26 -2.35 -15.20
N GLY A 141 -1.70 -3.21 -16.05
CA GLY A 141 -0.76 -2.86 -17.11
C GLY A 141 0.68 -2.60 -16.65
N ILE A 142 0.94 -2.46 -15.35
CA ILE A 142 2.27 -2.23 -14.76
C ILE A 142 2.66 -3.40 -13.85
N VAL A 143 1.82 -3.74 -12.89
CA VAL A 143 2.00 -4.86 -11.97
C VAL A 143 1.20 -6.06 -12.48
N ALA A 144 1.86 -7.22 -12.54
CA ALA A 144 1.18 -8.46 -12.90
C ALA A 144 0.04 -8.75 -11.91
N PRO A 145 -1.18 -9.08 -12.41
CA PRO A 145 -2.33 -9.34 -11.55
C PRO A 145 -2.04 -10.36 -10.44
N ARG A 146 -1.26 -11.39 -10.77
CA ARG A 146 -0.88 -12.44 -9.82
C ARG A 146 -0.03 -11.91 -8.68
N SER A 147 0.93 -11.02 -8.99
CA SER A 147 1.81 -10.42 -7.98
C SER A 147 1.06 -9.46 -7.04
N ALA A 148 -0.01 -8.83 -7.52
CA ALA A 148 -0.84 -7.95 -6.70
C ALA A 148 -1.96 -8.69 -5.97
N CYS A 149 -2.47 -9.80 -6.53
CA CYS A 149 -3.49 -10.64 -5.90
C CYS A 149 -2.91 -11.47 -4.74
N GLY A 150 -1.70 -11.97 -4.89
CA GLY A 150 -1.06 -12.89 -3.93
C GLY A 150 -1.72 -14.29 -3.87
N TRP A 151 -1.06 -15.21 -3.15
CA TRP A 151 -1.58 -16.53 -2.85
C TRP A 151 -2.39 -16.54 -1.53
N PRO A 152 -3.25 -17.56 -1.32
CA PRO A 152 -3.77 -17.85 0.02
C PRO A 152 -2.60 -17.99 1.01
N GLY A 153 -2.71 -17.38 2.19
CA GLY A 153 -1.64 -17.33 3.18
C GLY A 153 -0.77 -16.06 3.12
N GLU A 154 -0.71 -15.37 1.99
CA GLU A 154 -0.01 -14.09 1.87
C GLU A 154 -0.93 -12.88 2.14
N ARG A 155 -2.22 -13.11 2.23
CA ARG A 155 -3.28 -12.13 2.54
C ARG A 155 -4.54 -12.85 3.01
N ASP A 156 -5.47 -12.14 3.64
CA ASP A 156 -6.76 -12.72 4.08
C ASP A 156 -7.80 -12.65 2.96
N ARG A 157 -7.89 -11.52 2.25
CA ARG A 157 -8.86 -11.31 1.16
C ARG A 157 -8.17 -10.73 -0.08
N ALA A 158 -8.68 -11.09 -1.27
CA ALA A 158 -8.32 -10.45 -2.53
C ALA A 158 -9.58 -9.95 -3.23
N ILE A 159 -9.57 -8.69 -3.66
CA ILE A 159 -10.70 -8.02 -4.32
C ILE A 159 -10.24 -7.56 -5.70
N ALA A 160 -10.94 -8.04 -6.74
CA ALA A 160 -10.71 -7.61 -8.10
C ALA A 160 -11.43 -6.28 -8.37
N VAL A 161 -10.73 -5.31 -8.94
CA VAL A 161 -11.26 -4.03 -9.39
C VAL A 161 -10.95 -3.83 -10.88
N ARG A 162 -11.68 -2.92 -11.55
CA ARG A 162 -11.49 -2.69 -12.99
C ARG A 162 -10.86 -1.33 -13.26
N CYS A 163 -9.57 -1.19 -12.95
CA CYS A 163 -8.83 0.04 -13.20
C CYS A 163 -7.44 -0.25 -13.77
N THR A 164 -6.79 0.76 -14.34
CA THR A 164 -5.35 0.71 -14.65
C THR A 164 -4.54 0.91 -13.37
N HIS A 165 -3.21 0.71 -13.44
CA HIS A 165 -2.33 0.91 -12.28
C HIS A 165 -2.47 2.33 -11.68
N LEU A 166 -2.48 3.36 -12.52
CA LEU A 166 -2.67 4.74 -12.07
C LEU A 166 -4.09 5.00 -11.56
N GLY A 167 -5.05 4.20 -12.00
CA GLY A 167 -6.44 4.26 -11.57
C GLY A 167 -6.64 3.89 -10.10
N PHE A 168 -5.75 3.08 -9.51
CA PHE A 168 -5.83 2.76 -8.07
C PHE A 168 -5.85 4.00 -7.18
N ALA A 169 -5.29 5.11 -7.63
CA ALA A 169 -5.26 6.35 -6.87
C ALA A 169 -6.62 7.04 -6.67
N GLY A 170 -7.70 6.61 -7.36
CA GLY A 170 -9.00 7.28 -7.22
C GLY A 170 -10.11 6.80 -8.15
N HIS A 171 -9.97 5.64 -8.81
CA HIS A 171 -11.04 5.07 -9.62
C HIS A 171 -12.26 4.71 -8.75
N PRO A 172 -13.49 4.93 -9.20
CA PRO A 172 -14.72 4.68 -8.41
C PRO A 172 -14.83 3.26 -7.85
N ASP A 173 -14.42 2.24 -8.60
CA ASP A 173 -14.43 0.85 -8.11
C ASP A 173 -13.48 0.64 -6.92
N VAL A 174 -12.29 1.27 -6.96
CA VAL A 174 -11.32 1.24 -5.87
C VAL A 174 -11.87 1.95 -4.65
N THR A 175 -12.40 3.14 -4.85
CA THR A 175 -12.98 3.96 -3.78
C THR A 175 -14.10 3.23 -3.05
N ARG A 176 -15.03 2.60 -3.80
CA ARG A 176 -16.10 1.79 -3.22
C ARG A 176 -15.57 0.59 -2.44
N ALA A 177 -14.59 -0.12 -3.01
CA ALA A 177 -14.02 -1.29 -2.36
C ALA A 177 -13.31 -0.92 -1.04
N VAL A 178 -12.51 0.16 -1.04
CA VAL A 178 -11.84 0.63 0.18
C VAL A 178 -12.85 1.12 1.22
N ALA A 179 -13.85 1.93 0.82
CA ALA A 179 -14.87 2.42 1.74
C ALA A 179 -15.67 1.27 2.38
N ALA A 180 -16.05 0.25 1.60
CA ALA A 180 -16.74 -0.92 2.13
C ALA A 180 -15.89 -1.67 3.18
N LEU A 181 -14.59 -1.88 2.90
CA LEU A 181 -13.67 -2.53 3.84
C LEU A 181 -13.56 -1.78 5.17
N LEU A 182 -13.50 -0.44 5.13
CA LEU A 182 -13.39 0.39 6.34
C LEU A 182 -14.68 0.44 7.15
N THR A 183 -15.82 0.07 6.56
CA THR A 183 -17.12 0.01 7.26
C THR A 183 -17.37 -1.35 7.90
N GLU A 184 -16.71 -2.42 7.40
CA GLU A 184 -16.85 -3.80 7.92
C GLU A 184 -16.03 -4.03 9.21
N GLY A 185 -15.05 -3.21 9.51
CA GLY A 185 -14.12 -3.30 10.65
C GLY A 185 -14.42 -2.24 11.69
#